data_a5987793396df73b7edd204e6346d644
#
_entry.id   a5987793396df73b7edd204e6346d644
#
_cell.length_a   1.000
_cell.length_b   1.000
_cell.length_c   1.000
_cell.angle_alpha   90.00
_cell.angle_beta   90.00
_cell.angle_gamma   90.00
#
_symmetry.space_group_name_H-M   'P 1'
#
loop_
_entity.id
_entity.type
_entity.pdbx_description
1 polymer ?
#
loop_
_entity_poly.entity_id
_entity_poly.type
_entity_poly.pdbx_seq_one_letter_code
_entity_poly.pdbx_strand_id
1 'polypeptide(L)'
;MASDNCKGIVKMGSYFGYAVAVTDINNDGYDDLVVGAPTFMRPGFSGRLEELGKVYVYLQRGPLHLQPAQTHLLGSQVFGRFGTSLAPLGDLNQDGFNDMAIGCPYGGDHQQGLVFIHNGHAGGLKNRPTQVLSGQWASSSFPASFGFALRGNMDIDQNGYPDLIVGAFGLDKAVLYRARPIVRASASLTVQPTMFNQEEKTCSLVKQDKNISVSCASTRFCLEAHGKHLPSHLVFVVEVQLDSAKQNQKESVRRALFLESQQPTLVKTLNLTNGERFCCETKIYLRLIL
;
A
#
# COMPACT_ATOMS: atom_id res chain seq x y z
N MET A 1 -31.49 -5.62 26.05
CA MET A 1 -32.21 -4.92 24.98
C MET A 1 -31.20 -4.22 24.08
N ALA A 2 -30.52 -4.96 23.21
CA ALA A 2 -29.51 -4.42 22.27
C ALA A 2 -29.95 -4.63 20.81
N SER A 3 -31.28 -4.51 20.54
CA SER A 3 -31.83 -4.97 19.27
C SER A 3 -32.04 -3.91 18.19
N ASP A 4 -31.82 -2.62 18.45
CA ASP A 4 -32.30 -1.62 17.53
C ASP A 4 -31.22 -0.91 16.65
N ASN A 5 -29.97 -1.02 16.98
CA ASN A 5 -28.93 -0.26 16.26
C ASN A 5 -28.29 -0.97 15.05
N CYS A 6 -28.56 -2.24 14.82
CA CYS A 6 -28.09 -2.98 13.64
C CYS A 6 -29.10 -3.02 12.47
N LYS A 7 -30.16 -2.22 12.51
CA LYS A 7 -31.19 -2.12 11.44
C LYS A 7 -30.70 -1.32 10.22
N GLY A 8 -29.49 -1.52 9.76
CA GLY A 8 -29.16 -1.24 8.37
C GLY A 8 -29.71 -2.35 7.49
N ILE A 9 -30.31 -2.00 6.35
CA ILE A 9 -31.02 -2.86 5.40
C ILE A 9 -30.28 -4.20 5.15
N VAL A 10 -30.46 -5.16 6.05
CA VAL A 10 -30.01 -6.53 5.85
C VAL A 10 -31.01 -7.21 4.93
N LYS A 11 -30.58 -7.54 3.71
CA LYS A 11 -31.41 -8.25 2.75
C LYS A 11 -31.54 -9.71 3.18
N MET A 12 -32.75 -10.25 3.15
CA MET A 12 -33.01 -11.66 3.39
C MET A 12 -32.14 -12.52 2.45
N GLY A 13 -31.52 -13.58 2.97
CA GLY A 13 -30.64 -14.47 2.20
C GLY A 13 -29.21 -13.97 2.02
N SER A 14 -28.82 -12.83 2.58
CA SER A 14 -27.43 -12.32 2.49
C SER A 14 -26.45 -13.04 3.41
N TYR A 15 -26.91 -13.91 4.28
CA TYR A 15 -26.15 -14.54 5.37
C TYR A 15 -25.35 -13.53 6.21
N PHE A 16 -25.98 -12.40 6.54
CA PHE A 16 -25.42 -11.43 7.48
C PHE A 16 -25.09 -12.11 8.81
N GLY A 17 -23.85 -11.94 9.29
CA GLY A 17 -23.37 -12.63 10.49
C GLY A 17 -22.67 -13.97 10.20
N TYR A 18 -22.45 -14.33 8.91
CA TYR A 18 -21.71 -15.53 8.55
C TYR A 18 -20.29 -15.53 9.12
N ALA A 19 -19.62 -14.41 9.07
CA ALA A 19 -18.36 -14.15 9.74
C ALA A 19 -18.48 -12.86 10.57
N VAL A 20 -17.84 -12.85 11.73
CA VAL A 20 -17.80 -11.70 12.64
C VAL A 20 -16.37 -11.53 13.14
N ALA A 21 -15.91 -10.29 13.18
CA ALA A 21 -14.62 -9.93 13.74
C ALA A 21 -14.75 -8.65 14.58
N VAL A 22 -13.88 -8.53 15.57
CA VAL A 22 -13.85 -7.41 16.51
C VAL A 22 -12.41 -6.90 16.63
N THR A 23 -12.23 -5.60 16.50
CA THR A 23 -10.95 -4.91 16.67
C THR A 23 -11.19 -3.40 16.68
N ASP A 24 -10.36 -2.63 17.38
CA ASP A 24 -10.37 -1.18 17.35
C ASP A 24 -9.76 -0.68 16.01
N ILE A 25 -10.62 -0.46 15.02
CA ILE A 25 -10.19 -0.08 13.65
C ILE A 25 -9.72 1.37 13.60
N ASN A 26 -10.36 2.25 14.36
CA ASN A 26 -10.19 3.70 14.26
C ASN A 26 -9.32 4.29 15.37
N ASN A 27 -8.75 3.41 16.22
CA ASN A 27 -7.86 3.76 17.34
C ASN A 27 -8.48 4.76 18.33
N ASP A 28 -9.77 4.55 18.67
CA ASP A 28 -10.47 5.37 19.65
C ASP A 28 -10.58 4.69 21.04
N GLY A 29 -10.02 3.49 21.20
CA GLY A 29 -9.99 2.70 22.41
C GLY A 29 -11.21 1.81 22.61
N TYR A 30 -12.15 1.77 21.66
CA TYR A 30 -13.28 0.85 21.66
C TYR A 30 -13.15 -0.14 20.50
N ASP A 31 -13.46 -1.40 20.79
CA ASP A 31 -13.50 -2.41 19.75
C ASP A 31 -14.68 -2.21 18.80
N ASP A 32 -14.42 -2.17 17.52
CA ASP A 32 -15.40 -2.06 16.45
C ASP A 32 -15.85 -3.43 15.96
N LEU A 33 -17.03 -3.48 15.37
CA LEU A 33 -17.65 -4.71 14.90
C LEU A 33 -17.61 -4.78 13.36
N VAL A 34 -17.07 -5.86 12.81
CA VAL A 34 -17.09 -6.16 11.39
C VAL A 34 -17.90 -7.41 11.11
N VAL A 35 -18.85 -7.33 10.18
CA VAL A 35 -19.80 -8.41 9.90
C VAL A 35 -19.81 -8.74 8.42
N GLY A 36 -19.57 -10.00 8.08
CA GLY A 36 -19.64 -10.55 6.74
C GLY A 36 -21.06 -10.98 6.34
N ALA A 37 -21.42 -10.73 5.10
CA ALA A 37 -22.65 -11.17 4.43
C ALA A 37 -22.30 -11.70 3.03
N PRO A 38 -21.76 -12.93 2.91
CA PRO A 38 -21.11 -13.40 1.69
C PRO A 38 -22.05 -13.62 0.49
N THR A 39 -23.35 -13.79 0.74
CA THR A 39 -24.36 -13.96 -0.34
C THR A 39 -25.21 -12.71 -0.54
N PHE A 40 -24.70 -11.54 -0.13
CA PHE A 40 -25.38 -10.28 -0.38
C PHE A 40 -25.53 -10.03 -1.87
N MET A 41 -26.75 -9.67 -2.30
CA MET A 41 -27.10 -9.42 -3.69
C MET A 41 -27.47 -7.96 -3.91
N ARG A 42 -27.09 -7.42 -5.06
CA ARG A 42 -27.57 -6.13 -5.56
C ARG A 42 -28.05 -6.26 -7.01
N PRO A 43 -28.90 -5.32 -7.49
CA PRO A 43 -29.19 -5.24 -8.91
C PRO A 43 -27.94 -4.91 -9.71
N GLY A 44 -27.63 -5.74 -10.70
CA GLY A 44 -26.57 -5.51 -11.69
C GLY A 44 -27.07 -4.63 -12.84
N PHE A 45 -26.19 -4.37 -13.81
CA PHE A 45 -26.51 -3.54 -15.00
C PHE A 45 -27.67 -4.08 -15.83
N SER A 46 -27.87 -5.40 -15.84
CA SER A 46 -28.97 -6.06 -16.57
C SER A 46 -30.29 -6.10 -15.78
N GLY A 47 -30.35 -5.49 -14.60
CA GLY A 47 -31.51 -5.60 -13.69
C GLY A 47 -31.63 -6.94 -12.97
N ARG A 48 -30.77 -7.90 -13.25
CA ARG A 48 -30.69 -9.16 -12.51
C ARG A 48 -29.95 -8.98 -11.20
N LEU A 49 -30.33 -9.76 -10.17
CA LEU A 49 -29.61 -9.76 -8.90
C LEU A 49 -28.26 -10.48 -9.08
N GLU A 50 -27.20 -9.79 -8.66
CA GLU A 50 -25.82 -10.29 -8.65
C GLU A 50 -25.37 -10.55 -7.20
N GLU A 51 -24.96 -11.80 -6.91
CA GLU A 51 -24.40 -12.21 -5.64
C GLU A 51 -22.94 -11.77 -5.56
N LEU A 52 -22.64 -10.72 -4.82
CA LEU A 52 -21.29 -10.14 -4.72
C LEU A 52 -20.64 -10.34 -3.35
N GLY A 53 -21.47 -10.50 -2.31
CA GLY A 53 -21.01 -10.44 -0.94
C GLY A 53 -20.76 -8.99 -0.46
N LYS A 54 -20.86 -8.79 0.85
CA LYS A 54 -20.71 -7.49 1.50
C LYS A 54 -20.13 -7.63 2.90
N VAL A 55 -19.33 -6.64 3.31
CA VAL A 55 -18.85 -6.51 4.68
C VAL A 55 -19.36 -5.18 5.24
N TYR A 56 -19.94 -5.27 6.44
CA TYR A 56 -20.45 -4.14 7.19
C TYR A 56 -19.47 -3.82 8.31
N VAL A 57 -19.21 -2.56 8.53
CA VAL A 57 -18.37 -2.06 9.62
C VAL A 57 -19.23 -1.18 10.51
N TYR A 58 -19.19 -1.45 11.81
CA TYR A 58 -19.88 -0.67 12.83
C TYR A 58 -18.83 -0.16 13.82
N LEU A 59 -18.71 1.14 13.92
CA LEU A 59 -17.82 1.79 14.88
C LEU A 59 -18.50 1.92 16.23
N GLN A 60 -17.83 1.49 17.30
CA GLN A 60 -18.31 1.68 18.65
C GLN A 60 -17.92 3.07 19.14
N ARG A 61 -18.91 3.89 19.51
CA ARG A 61 -18.74 5.26 19.99
C ARG A 61 -19.00 5.41 21.49
N GLY A 62 -18.98 4.31 22.20
CA GLY A 62 -19.21 4.23 23.64
C GLY A 62 -19.83 2.89 24.03
N PRO A 63 -20.04 2.61 25.32
CA PRO A 63 -20.56 1.34 25.78
C PRO A 63 -21.89 0.98 25.07
N LEU A 64 -21.91 -0.13 24.34
CA LEU A 64 -23.07 -0.65 23.62
C LEU A 64 -23.66 0.29 22.54
N HIS A 65 -22.93 1.31 22.13
CA HIS A 65 -23.36 2.23 21.07
C HIS A 65 -22.58 1.99 19.78
N LEU A 66 -23.14 1.18 18.89
CA LEU A 66 -22.60 0.88 17.56
C LEU A 66 -23.22 1.80 16.49
N GLN A 67 -22.37 2.45 15.71
CA GLN A 67 -22.74 3.31 14.59
C GLN A 67 -22.22 2.73 13.28
N PRO A 68 -23.05 2.56 12.23
CA PRO A 68 -22.57 2.13 10.93
C PRO A 68 -21.48 3.09 10.41
N ALA A 69 -20.36 2.55 9.95
CA ALA A 69 -19.37 3.34 9.23
C ALA A 69 -19.96 3.84 7.90
N GLN A 70 -19.47 4.96 7.42
CA GLN A 70 -19.92 5.52 6.14
C GLN A 70 -19.57 4.62 4.94
N THR A 71 -18.54 3.81 5.10
CA THR A 71 -18.02 2.93 4.05
C THR A 71 -18.57 1.52 4.20
N HIS A 72 -19.14 1.01 3.10
CA HIS A 72 -19.55 -0.38 3.01
C HIS A 72 -18.71 -1.08 1.96
N LEU A 73 -18.03 -2.14 2.36
CA LEU A 73 -17.19 -2.93 1.47
C LEU A 73 -18.04 -3.92 0.70
N LEU A 74 -18.03 -3.81 -0.62
CA LEU A 74 -18.79 -4.67 -1.53
C LEU A 74 -17.83 -5.49 -2.38
N GLY A 75 -18.13 -6.78 -2.57
CA GLY A 75 -17.38 -7.62 -3.49
C GLY A 75 -17.52 -7.13 -4.93
N SER A 76 -16.49 -7.35 -5.73
CA SER A 76 -16.44 -6.96 -7.15
C SER A 76 -16.74 -8.11 -8.11
N GLN A 77 -16.74 -9.36 -7.61
CA GLN A 77 -16.92 -10.54 -8.43
C GLN A 77 -18.19 -11.30 -8.06
N VAL A 78 -18.99 -11.61 -9.07
CA VAL A 78 -20.24 -12.37 -8.90
C VAL A 78 -19.89 -13.79 -8.46
N PHE A 79 -20.61 -14.27 -7.43
CA PHE A 79 -20.40 -15.57 -6.76
C PHE A 79 -19.04 -15.73 -6.06
N GLY A 80 -18.22 -14.68 -5.96
CA GLY A 80 -16.95 -14.70 -5.25
C GLY A 80 -17.08 -14.88 -3.73
N ARG A 81 -18.26 -14.55 -3.18
CA ARG A 81 -18.60 -14.61 -1.73
C ARG A 81 -17.65 -13.81 -0.86
N PHE A 82 -17.43 -12.56 -1.22
CA PHE A 82 -16.66 -11.61 -0.42
C PHE A 82 -17.26 -11.46 0.98
N GLY A 83 -16.44 -11.55 2.04
CA GLY A 83 -16.87 -11.50 3.43
C GLY A 83 -17.20 -12.89 4.02
N THR A 84 -16.80 -13.99 3.38
CA THR A 84 -16.93 -15.35 3.93
C THR A 84 -16.08 -15.52 5.17
N SER A 85 -14.93 -14.93 5.24
CA SER A 85 -14.02 -14.94 6.39
C SER A 85 -13.46 -13.54 6.65
N LEU A 86 -13.22 -13.26 7.93
CA LEU A 86 -12.72 -11.98 8.41
C LEU A 86 -11.62 -12.26 9.44
N ALA A 87 -10.49 -11.58 9.32
CA ALA A 87 -9.42 -11.65 10.30
C ALA A 87 -8.83 -10.26 10.58
N PRO A 88 -8.88 -9.78 11.83
CA PRO A 88 -8.08 -8.65 12.25
C PRO A 88 -6.59 -8.92 11.99
N LEU A 89 -5.85 -7.91 11.57
CA LEU A 89 -4.42 -8.00 11.30
C LEU A 89 -3.57 -7.19 12.30
N GLY A 90 -4.21 -6.40 13.17
CA GLY A 90 -3.51 -5.35 13.89
C GLY A 90 -3.11 -4.21 12.94
N ASP A 91 -2.24 -3.34 13.40
CA ASP A 91 -1.70 -2.23 12.60
C ASP A 91 -0.54 -2.75 11.71
N LEU A 92 -0.89 -3.30 10.55
CA LEU A 92 0.05 -3.93 9.63
C LEU A 92 1.00 -2.92 8.97
N ASN A 93 0.51 -1.71 8.72
CA ASN A 93 1.27 -0.65 8.04
C ASN A 93 1.86 0.39 9.00
N GLN A 94 1.65 0.21 10.31
CA GLN A 94 2.11 1.08 11.39
C GLN A 94 1.69 2.56 11.24
N ASP A 95 0.44 2.77 10.78
CA ASP A 95 -0.18 4.10 10.70
C ASP A 95 -1.03 4.45 11.92
N GLY A 96 -1.13 3.55 12.89
CA GLY A 96 -1.88 3.71 14.14
C GLY A 96 -3.30 3.16 14.08
N PHE A 97 -3.74 2.56 12.97
CA PHE A 97 -5.06 2.01 12.79
C PHE A 97 -4.99 0.51 12.51
N ASN A 98 -5.90 -0.28 13.09
CA ASN A 98 -5.90 -1.71 12.85
C ASN A 98 -6.50 -2.05 11.47
N ASP A 99 -5.86 -3.01 10.81
CA ASP A 99 -6.16 -3.46 9.46
C ASP A 99 -6.96 -4.77 9.48
N MET A 100 -7.59 -5.11 8.36
CA MET A 100 -8.48 -6.27 8.23
C MET A 100 -8.19 -7.07 6.96
N ALA A 101 -8.12 -8.39 7.10
CA ALA A 101 -8.18 -9.31 5.98
C ALA A 101 -9.61 -9.80 5.75
N ILE A 102 -10.06 -9.82 4.49
CA ILE A 102 -11.39 -10.23 4.08
C ILE A 102 -11.27 -11.31 3.00
N GLY A 103 -11.82 -12.48 3.25
CA GLY A 103 -11.81 -13.59 2.32
C GLY A 103 -12.91 -13.53 1.27
N CYS A 104 -12.54 -13.97 0.07
CA CYS A 104 -13.40 -14.12 -1.11
C CYS A 104 -13.06 -15.45 -1.80
N PRO A 105 -13.46 -16.59 -1.21
CA PRO A 105 -12.90 -17.91 -1.52
C PRO A 105 -13.21 -18.44 -2.91
N TYR A 106 -14.18 -17.87 -3.62
CA TYR A 106 -14.54 -18.24 -4.99
C TYR A 106 -14.26 -17.11 -5.98
N GLY A 107 -13.50 -16.09 -5.56
CA GLY A 107 -13.03 -15.01 -6.43
C GLY A 107 -11.81 -15.42 -7.24
N GLY A 108 -11.44 -14.54 -8.20
CA GLY A 108 -10.34 -14.75 -9.15
C GLY A 108 -10.81 -15.37 -10.47
N ASP A 109 -9.99 -15.22 -11.52
CA ASP A 109 -10.35 -15.61 -12.89
C ASP A 109 -10.58 -17.13 -13.04
N HIS A 110 -9.95 -17.91 -12.17
CA HIS A 110 -10.08 -19.36 -12.11
C HIS A 110 -10.74 -19.86 -10.80
N GLN A 111 -11.47 -18.97 -10.10
CA GLN A 111 -12.08 -19.28 -8.80
C GLN A 111 -11.08 -19.85 -7.77
N GLN A 112 -9.81 -19.43 -7.87
CA GLN A 112 -8.74 -19.89 -6.97
C GLN A 112 -8.87 -19.34 -5.56
N GLY A 113 -9.68 -18.30 -5.37
CA GLY A 113 -9.87 -17.58 -4.13
C GLY A 113 -8.95 -16.37 -3.99
N LEU A 114 -9.48 -15.34 -3.33
CA LEU A 114 -8.81 -14.06 -3.07
C LEU A 114 -8.93 -13.70 -1.60
N VAL A 115 -7.93 -12.98 -1.10
CA VAL A 115 -7.98 -12.31 0.20
C VAL A 115 -7.63 -10.84 0.00
N PHE A 116 -8.50 -9.96 0.48
CA PHE A 116 -8.36 -8.53 0.38
C PHE A 116 -7.88 -7.95 1.72
N ILE A 117 -6.81 -7.16 1.68
CA ILE A 117 -6.31 -6.43 2.86
C ILE A 117 -6.82 -5.00 2.79
N HIS A 118 -7.62 -4.61 3.77
CA HIS A 118 -8.16 -3.26 3.92
C HIS A 118 -7.56 -2.58 5.14
N ASN A 119 -6.90 -1.46 4.91
CA ASN A 119 -6.32 -0.67 6.00
C ASN A 119 -7.40 0.14 6.73
N GLY A 120 -7.18 0.27 8.05
CA GLY A 120 -7.98 1.11 8.92
C GLY A 120 -7.73 2.60 8.71
N HIS A 121 -8.64 3.41 9.23
CA HIS A 121 -8.50 4.85 9.40
C HIS A 121 -9.59 5.37 10.35
N ALA A 122 -9.54 6.63 10.75
CA ALA A 122 -10.47 7.22 11.73
C ALA A 122 -11.98 7.06 11.41
N GLY A 123 -12.35 6.79 10.16
CA GLY A 123 -13.73 6.57 9.72
C GLY A 123 -14.13 5.11 9.49
N GLY A 124 -13.22 4.15 9.77
CA GLY A 124 -13.42 2.71 9.55
C GLY A 124 -12.39 2.11 8.60
N LEU A 125 -12.78 1.15 7.77
CA LEU A 125 -11.90 0.54 6.76
C LEU A 125 -11.89 1.33 5.45
N LYS A 126 -10.73 1.43 4.80
CA LYS A 126 -10.60 2.04 3.47
C LYS A 126 -11.39 1.23 2.43
N ASN A 127 -12.12 1.91 1.54
CA ASN A 127 -12.94 1.27 0.52
C ASN A 127 -12.15 0.42 -0.48
N ARG A 128 -10.93 0.86 -0.80
CA ARG A 128 -10.05 0.13 -1.71
C ARG A 128 -9.09 -0.72 -0.90
N PRO A 129 -8.93 -1.99 -1.25
CA PRO A 129 -7.90 -2.82 -0.62
C PRO A 129 -6.51 -2.28 -0.98
N THR A 130 -5.59 -2.35 -0.03
CA THR A 130 -4.18 -1.99 -0.24
C THR A 130 -3.40 -3.14 -0.85
N GLN A 131 -3.84 -4.36 -0.58
CA GLN A 131 -3.28 -5.58 -1.16
C GLN A 131 -4.39 -6.56 -1.51
N VAL A 132 -4.14 -7.37 -2.54
CA VAL A 132 -4.98 -8.52 -2.89
C VAL A 132 -4.07 -9.73 -3.01
N LEU A 133 -4.31 -10.72 -2.15
CA LEU A 133 -3.61 -12.00 -2.19
C LEU A 133 -4.46 -12.97 -3.01
N SER A 134 -3.84 -13.59 -4.01
CA SER A 134 -4.51 -14.56 -4.88
C SER A 134 -4.02 -15.97 -4.56
N GLY A 135 -4.92 -16.92 -4.53
CA GLY A 135 -4.57 -18.33 -4.45
C GLY A 135 -3.69 -18.73 -5.63
N GLN A 136 -2.55 -19.38 -5.34
CA GLN A 136 -1.56 -19.74 -6.36
C GLN A 136 -1.89 -21.07 -7.05
N TRP A 137 -2.90 -21.76 -6.54
CA TRP A 137 -3.25 -23.09 -7.03
C TRP A 137 -4.62 -23.05 -7.72
N ALA A 138 -4.63 -23.32 -9.01
CA ALA A 138 -5.85 -23.64 -9.73
C ALA A 138 -6.14 -25.14 -9.57
N SER A 139 -7.39 -25.48 -9.29
CA SER A 139 -7.85 -26.87 -9.31
C SER A 139 -8.83 -27.04 -10.46
N SER A 140 -8.68 -28.13 -11.22
CA SER A 140 -9.60 -28.45 -12.32
C SER A 140 -10.91 -29.12 -11.84
N SER A 141 -10.93 -29.61 -10.62
CA SER A 141 -12.05 -30.43 -10.11
C SER A 141 -12.88 -29.71 -9.04
N PHE A 142 -12.26 -28.91 -8.18
CA PHE A 142 -12.91 -28.16 -7.12
C PHE A 142 -12.27 -26.78 -6.96
N PRO A 143 -13.03 -25.76 -6.55
CA PRO A 143 -12.45 -24.48 -6.19
C PRO A 143 -11.40 -24.67 -5.08
N ALA A 144 -10.23 -24.07 -5.23
CA ALA A 144 -9.17 -24.11 -4.22
C ALA A 144 -9.62 -23.53 -2.89
N SER A 145 -10.60 -22.62 -2.93
CA SER A 145 -11.21 -21.94 -1.79
C SER A 145 -10.20 -21.24 -0.88
N PHE A 146 -9.14 -20.67 -1.49
CA PHE A 146 -8.17 -19.84 -0.77
C PHE A 146 -8.88 -18.61 -0.17
N GLY A 147 -8.65 -18.38 1.11
CA GLY A 147 -9.33 -17.33 1.85
C GLY A 147 -10.66 -17.77 2.48
N PHE A 148 -10.99 -19.06 2.45
CA PHE A 148 -12.18 -19.57 3.16
C PHE A 148 -12.03 -19.48 4.69
N ALA A 149 -10.84 -19.69 5.21
CA ALA A 149 -10.47 -19.51 6.60
C ALA A 149 -9.27 -18.56 6.72
N LEU A 150 -9.34 -17.63 7.66
CA LEU A 150 -8.30 -16.63 7.92
C LEU A 150 -7.97 -16.57 9.41
N ARG A 151 -6.70 -16.38 9.72
CA ARG A 151 -6.23 -16.04 11.06
C ARG A 151 -5.10 -15.04 10.98
N GLY A 152 -5.24 -13.89 11.65
CA GLY A 152 -4.26 -12.81 11.68
C GLY A 152 -3.97 -12.35 13.11
N ASN A 153 -3.32 -11.19 13.22
CA ASN A 153 -3.02 -10.49 14.48
C ASN A 153 -2.12 -11.29 15.44
N MET A 154 -1.21 -12.12 14.89
CA MET A 154 -0.21 -12.83 15.67
C MET A 154 1.13 -12.77 14.92
N ASP A 155 2.16 -12.31 15.60
CA ASP A 155 3.55 -12.33 15.13
C ASP A 155 4.14 -13.71 15.43
N ILE A 156 4.18 -14.57 14.41
CA ILE A 156 4.59 -15.97 14.54
C ILE A 156 6.12 -16.11 14.53
N ASP A 157 6.80 -15.28 13.74
CA ASP A 157 8.26 -15.33 13.61
C ASP A 157 8.98 -14.32 14.51
N GLN A 158 8.25 -13.58 15.34
CA GLN A 158 8.75 -12.61 16.34
C GLN A 158 9.57 -11.46 15.69
N ASN A 159 9.16 -11.05 14.49
CA ASN A 159 9.79 -9.94 13.78
C ASN A 159 9.20 -8.55 14.14
N GLY A 160 8.19 -8.50 15.00
CA GLY A 160 7.49 -7.29 15.44
C GLY A 160 6.32 -6.88 14.57
N TYR A 161 5.93 -7.73 13.59
CA TYR A 161 4.80 -7.48 12.69
C TYR A 161 3.84 -8.67 12.70
N PRO A 162 2.52 -8.42 12.72
CA PRO A 162 1.54 -9.50 12.76
C PRO A 162 1.46 -10.23 11.41
N ASP A 163 1.39 -11.56 11.47
CA ASP A 163 1.31 -12.45 10.31
C ASP A 163 -0.12 -12.83 9.96
N LEU A 164 -0.32 -13.40 8.76
CA LEU A 164 -1.59 -13.88 8.28
C LEU A 164 -1.50 -15.34 7.83
N ILE A 165 -2.36 -16.21 8.37
CA ILE A 165 -2.58 -17.57 7.89
C ILE A 165 -3.85 -17.59 7.04
N VAL A 166 -3.75 -18.19 5.85
CA VAL A 166 -4.85 -18.35 4.89
C VAL A 166 -5.04 -19.82 4.57
N GLY A 167 -6.24 -20.32 4.80
CA GLY A 167 -6.63 -21.68 4.45
C GLY A 167 -7.18 -21.77 3.03
N ALA A 168 -6.87 -22.89 2.35
CA ALA A 168 -7.39 -23.28 1.04
C ALA A 168 -7.87 -24.74 1.12
N PHE A 169 -9.08 -24.93 1.71
CA PHE A 169 -9.54 -26.25 2.12
C PHE A 169 -9.77 -27.20 0.94
N GLY A 170 -10.13 -26.67 -0.24
CA GLY A 170 -10.33 -27.49 -1.45
C GLY A 170 -9.05 -28.16 -1.95
N LEU A 171 -7.89 -27.83 -1.37
CA LEU A 171 -6.57 -28.37 -1.72
C LEU A 171 -5.81 -28.91 -0.50
N ASP A 172 -6.46 -29.01 0.66
CA ASP A 172 -5.83 -29.41 1.93
C ASP A 172 -4.56 -28.60 2.25
N LYS A 173 -4.61 -27.27 2.01
CA LYS A 173 -3.46 -26.37 2.17
C LYS A 173 -3.77 -25.18 3.08
N ALA A 174 -2.72 -24.74 3.76
CA ALA A 174 -2.69 -23.45 4.44
C ALA A 174 -1.40 -22.72 4.07
N VAL A 175 -1.47 -21.40 3.98
CA VAL A 175 -0.34 -20.53 3.64
C VAL A 175 -0.12 -19.55 4.77
N LEU A 176 1.12 -19.45 5.24
CA LEU A 176 1.57 -18.42 6.16
C LEU A 176 2.19 -17.27 5.36
N TYR A 177 1.58 -16.10 5.46
CA TYR A 177 2.15 -14.84 4.98
C TYR A 177 2.83 -14.13 6.15
N ARG A 178 4.15 -14.07 6.09
CA ARG A 178 4.93 -13.30 7.06
C ARG A 178 4.97 -11.85 6.65
N ALA A 179 4.56 -10.98 7.57
CA ALA A 179 4.68 -9.55 7.38
C ALA A 179 6.16 -9.13 7.40
N ARG A 180 6.49 -8.12 6.62
CA ARG A 180 7.85 -7.57 6.55
C ARG A 180 7.89 -6.20 7.18
N PRO A 181 9.05 -5.82 7.74
CA PRO A 181 9.24 -4.48 8.28
C PRO A 181 8.88 -3.38 7.29
N ILE A 182 8.16 -2.39 7.78
CA ILE A 182 7.77 -1.21 7.01
C ILE A 182 8.83 -0.13 7.16
N VAL A 183 9.40 0.30 6.04
CA VAL A 183 10.35 1.41 5.97
C VAL A 183 9.61 2.66 5.50
N ARG A 184 9.57 3.69 6.31
CA ARG A 184 9.10 5.02 5.94
C ARG A 184 10.29 5.83 5.47
N ALA A 185 10.38 6.10 4.17
CA ALA A 185 11.44 6.91 3.60
C ALA A 185 10.90 8.27 3.16
N SER A 186 11.58 9.34 3.55
CA SER A 186 11.32 10.69 3.05
C SER A 186 12.51 11.20 2.27
N ALA A 187 12.26 11.68 1.05
CA ALA A 187 13.29 12.24 0.19
C ALA A 187 12.98 13.69 -0.15
N SER A 188 14.00 14.53 -0.15
CA SER A 188 13.88 15.91 -0.58
C SER A 188 14.98 16.27 -1.58
N LEU A 189 14.62 17.04 -2.60
CA LEU A 189 15.54 17.55 -3.60
C LEU A 189 15.37 19.07 -3.69
N THR A 190 16.47 19.80 -3.53
CA THR A 190 16.49 21.26 -3.64
C THR A 190 17.54 21.70 -4.64
N VAL A 191 17.26 22.74 -5.40
CA VAL A 191 18.17 23.33 -6.37
C VAL A 191 18.30 24.80 -6.07
N GLN A 192 19.55 25.28 -5.98
CA GLN A 192 19.88 26.68 -5.72
C GLN A 192 21.03 27.16 -6.64
N PRO A 193 20.83 28.28 -7.38
CA PRO A 193 19.60 29.04 -7.52
C PRO A 193 18.52 28.28 -8.31
N THR A 194 17.25 28.66 -8.13
CA THR A 194 16.10 28.05 -8.84
C THR A 194 16.06 28.44 -10.32
N MET A 195 16.76 29.52 -10.68
CA MET A 195 16.92 29.98 -12.06
C MET A 195 18.41 30.07 -12.40
N PHE A 196 18.79 29.55 -13.54
CA PHE A 196 20.15 29.68 -14.07
C PHE A 196 20.33 31.06 -14.70
N ASN A 197 21.28 31.84 -14.19
CA ASN A 197 21.76 33.02 -14.88
C ASN A 197 22.89 32.62 -15.82
N GLN A 198 22.66 32.69 -17.12
CA GLN A 198 23.65 32.29 -18.14
C GLN A 198 24.89 33.20 -18.20
N GLU A 199 24.79 34.41 -17.69
CA GLU A 199 25.90 35.38 -17.65
C GLU A 199 26.84 35.09 -16.47
N GLU A 200 26.33 34.50 -15.37
CA GLU A 200 27.13 34.14 -14.22
C GLU A 200 27.77 32.75 -14.38
N LYS A 201 28.99 32.72 -14.86
CA LYS A 201 29.75 31.47 -15.01
C LYS A 201 30.58 31.17 -13.77
N THR A 202 29.94 30.50 -12.82
CA THR A 202 30.50 30.24 -11.46
C THR A 202 31.26 28.92 -11.35
N CYS A 203 31.22 28.07 -12.36
CA CYS A 203 31.88 26.77 -12.37
C CYS A 203 32.77 26.57 -13.58
N SER A 204 33.77 25.70 -13.46
CA SER A 204 34.65 25.29 -14.57
C SER A 204 34.38 23.82 -14.92
N LEU A 205 34.25 23.54 -16.20
CA LEU A 205 34.10 22.22 -16.77
C LEU A 205 35.35 21.88 -17.57
N VAL A 206 35.97 20.74 -17.30
CA VAL A 206 37.11 20.24 -18.10
C VAL A 206 36.55 19.40 -19.24
N LYS A 207 36.81 19.87 -20.49
CA LYS A 207 36.44 19.16 -21.71
C LYS A 207 37.59 19.18 -22.67
N GLN A 208 38.10 18.02 -23.08
CA GLN A 208 39.24 17.88 -24.00
C GLN A 208 40.44 18.75 -23.59
N ASP A 209 40.87 18.66 -22.33
CA ASP A 209 42.00 19.45 -21.77
C ASP A 209 41.82 20.98 -21.77
N LYS A 210 40.59 21.46 -22.02
CA LYS A 210 40.23 22.88 -21.91
C LYS A 210 39.29 23.16 -20.80
N ASN A 211 39.60 24.15 -19.97
CA ASN A 211 38.71 24.65 -18.95
C ASN A 211 37.69 25.61 -19.58
N ILE A 212 36.40 25.21 -19.50
CA ILE A 212 35.27 26.01 -19.98
C ILE A 212 34.49 26.49 -18.75
N SER A 213 34.29 27.81 -18.65
CA SER A 213 33.45 28.37 -17.57
C SER A 213 31.98 28.21 -17.95
N VAL A 214 31.19 27.63 -17.00
CA VAL A 214 29.76 27.36 -17.19
C VAL A 214 28.93 27.92 -16.01
N SER A 215 27.69 28.26 -16.30
CA SER A 215 26.72 28.59 -15.27
C SER A 215 26.23 27.29 -14.55
N CYS A 216 26.28 27.29 -13.25
CA CYS A 216 25.87 26.11 -12.47
C CYS A 216 24.95 26.45 -11.29
N ALA A 217 24.22 25.45 -10.86
CA ALA A 217 23.42 25.47 -9.65
C ALA A 217 23.84 24.33 -8.71
N SER A 218 23.72 24.54 -7.42
CA SER A 218 23.88 23.49 -6.42
C SER A 218 22.60 22.70 -6.28
N THR A 219 22.70 21.38 -6.31
CA THR A 219 21.59 20.46 -6.07
C THR A 219 21.88 19.71 -4.80
N ARG A 220 20.95 19.79 -3.84
CA ARG A 220 21.02 19.07 -2.57
C ARG A 220 19.91 18.04 -2.51
N PHE A 221 20.29 16.79 -2.39
CA PHE A 221 19.41 15.66 -2.16
C PHE A 221 19.56 15.18 -0.71
N CYS A 222 18.45 15.01 -0.01
CA CYS A 222 18.45 14.37 1.31
C CYS A 222 17.49 13.19 1.33
N LEU A 223 17.89 12.11 2.01
CA LEU A 223 17.11 10.92 2.28
C LEU A 223 17.15 10.63 3.77
N GLU A 224 16.00 10.32 4.35
CA GLU A 224 15.81 9.86 5.70
C GLU A 224 14.92 8.63 5.69
N ALA A 225 15.25 7.61 6.47
CA ALA A 225 14.45 6.39 6.54
C ALA A 225 14.31 5.96 8.00
N HIS A 226 13.09 5.61 8.40
CA HIS A 226 12.79 5.14 9.74
C HIS A 226 11.68 4.08 9.74
N GLY A 227 11.63 3.28 10.81
CA GLY A 227 10.59 2.28 11.06
C GLY A 227 10.89 1.51 12.34
N LYS A 228 9.96 0.66 12.75
CA LYS A 228 10.12 -0.22 13.91
C LYS A 228 10.74 -1.55 13.48
N HIS A 229 11.51 -2.16 14.36
CA HIS A 229 12.14 -3.49 14.13
C HIS A 229 12.87 -3.62 12.80
N LEU A 230 13.48 -2.53 12.31
CA LEU A 230 14.28 -2.54 11.10
C LEU A 230 15.67 -3.14 11.34
N PRO A 231 16.31 -3.70 10.29
CA PRO A 231 17.72 -4.01 10.33
C PRO A 231 18.55 -2.77 10.69
N SER A 232 19.71 -2.98 11.32
CA SER A 232 20.62 -1.88 11.70
C SER A 232 21.08 -1.03 10.53
N HIS A 233 21.09 -1.61 9.34
CA HIS A 233 21.49 -0.94 8.10
C HIS A 233 20.44 -1.17 6.99
N LEU A 234 20.10 -0.08 6.30
CA LEU A 234 19.17 -0.05 5.18
C LEU A 234 19.94 0.40 3.93
N VAL A 235 19.97 -0.41 2.91
CA VAL A 235 20.63 -0.09 1.65
C VAL A 235 19.62 0.48 0.65
N PHE A 236 19.87 1.71 0.20
CA PHE A 236 19.07 2.38 -0.82
C PHE A 236 19.90 2.61 -2.07
N VAL A 237 19.29 2.38 -3.23
CA VAL A 237 19.82 2.85 -4.51
C VAL A 237 19.00 4.07 -4.91
N VAL A 238 19.65 5.22 -4.92
CA VAL A 238 19.03 6.50 -5.27
C VAL A 238 19.45 6.89 -6.67
N GLU A 239 18.48 7.17 -7.51
CA GLU A 239 18.68 7.69 -8.85
C GLU A 239 18.09 9.10 -8.96
N VAL A 240 18.93 10.08 -9.26
CA VAL A 240 18.50 11.46 -9.52
C VAL A 240 18.63 11.72 -11.01
N GLN A 241 17.51 12.02 -11.66
CA GLN A 241 17.44 12.30 -13.10
C GLN A 241 17.15 13.78 -13.35
N LEU A 242 17.94 14.41 -14.22
CA LEU A 242 17.73 15.77 -14.67
C LEU A 242 16.93 15.77 -16.00
N ASP A 243 16.11 16.81 -16.21
CA ASP A 243 15.23 16.95 -17.39
C ASP A 243 14.33 15.72 -17.65
N SER A 244 13.78 15.12 -16.61
CA SER A 244 12.98 13.87 -16.69
C SER A 244 11.73 14.02 -17.59
N ALA A 245 11.13 15.20 -17.66
CA ALA A 245 9.97 15.49 -18.52
C ALA A 245 10.24 15.27 -20.02
N LYS A 246 11.50 15.25 -20.43
CA LYS A 246 11.90 15.05 -21.84
C LYS A 246 12.27 13.60 -22.19
N GLN A 247 12.16 12.68 -21.25
CA GLN A 247 12.56 11.28 -21.45
C GLN A 247 11.73 10.56 -22.52
N ASN A 248 10.51 10.98 -22.78
CA ASN A 248 9.58 10.37 -23.75
C ASN A 248 9.66 10.98 -25.17
N GLN A 249 10.52 11.98 -25.42
CA GLN A 249 10.70 12.57 -26.73
C GLN A 249 11.96 12.00 -27.39
N LYS A 250 11.79 11.23 -28.45
CA LYS A 250 12.85 10.46 -29.15
C LYS A 250 14.08 11.26 -29.60
N GLU A 251 14.06 12.60 -29.60
CA GLU A 251 15.15 13.47 -30.07
C GLU A 251 15.51 14.62 -29.11
N SER A 252 15.03 14.62 -27.88
CA SER A 252 15.31 15.74 -27.00
C SER A 252 16.66 15.61 -26.29
N VAL A 253 17.59 16.46 -26.64
CA VAL A 253 18.89 16.62 -25.95
C VAL A 253 18.59 17.12 -24.51
N ARG A 254 19.02 16.37 -23.50
CA ARG A 254 18.94 16.82 -22.11
C ARG A 254 19.86 18.02 -21.91
N ARG A 255 19.32 19.12 -21.38
CA ARG A 255 20.04 20.39 -21.25
C ARG A 255 20.82 20.51 -19.96
N ALA A 256 20.33 19.87 -18.88
CA ALA A 256 20.97 19.87 -17.56
C ALA A 256 21.81 18.60 -17.36
N LEU A 257 23.03 18.75 -16.89
CA LEU A 257 23.96 17.66 -16.61
C LEU A 257 24.63 17.88 -15.25
N PHE A 258 24.98 16.79 -14.57
CA PHE A 258 25.82 16.85 -13.38
C PHE A 258 27.25 17.29 -13.76
N LEU A 259 27.82 18.22 -12.98
CA LEU A 259 29.10 18.83 -13.32
C LEU A 259 30.25 17.80 -13.31
N GLU A 260 30.26 16.89 -12.36
CA GLU A 260 31.33 15.88 -12.20
C GLU A 260 31.25 14.78 -13.26
N SER A 261 30.07 14.18 -13.43
CA SER A 261 29.90 13.03 -14.32
C SER A 261 29.60 13.39 -15.76
N GLN A 262 29.20 14.65 -16.01
CA GLN A 262 28.71 15.12 -17.31
C GLN A 262 27.54 14.30 -17.85
N GLN A 263 26.85 13.58 -16.97
CA GLN A 263 25.69 12.75 -17.28
C GLN A 263 24.40 13.40 -16.74
N PRO A 264 23.25 13.10 -17.35
CA PRO A 264 21.97 13.61 -16.87
C PRO A 264 21.40 12.82 -15.69
N THR A 265 22.07 11.73 -15.32
CA THR A 265 21.62 10.82 -14.25
C THR A 265 22.75 10.59 -13.26
N LEU A 266 22.42 10.67 -11.97
CA LEU A 266 23.30 10.33 -10.86
C LEU A 266 22.70 9.15 -10.12
N VAL A 267 23.43 8.03 -10.05
CA VAL A 267 23.06 6.85 -9.25
C VAL A 267 24.01 6.75 -8.06
N LYS A 268 23.45 6.61 -6.86
CA LYS A 268 24.22 6.50 -5.64
C LYS A 268 23.64 5.42 -4.74
N THR A 269 24.48 4.51 -4.26
CA THR A 269 24.11 3.54 -3.22
C THR A 269 24.39 4.14 -1.86
N LEU A 270 23.39 4.17 -0.99
CA LEU A 270 23.45 4.71 0.36
C LEU A 270 23.19 3.60 1.35
N ASN A 271 23.96 3.57 2.43
CA ASN A 271 23.75 2.70 3.57
C ASN A 271 23.39 3.58 4.76
N LEU A 272 22.12 3.54 5.20
CA LEU A 272 21.60 4.38 6.26
C LEU A 272 21.29 3.54 7.49
N THR A 273 21.49 4.12 8.67
CA THR A 273 20.94 3.59 9.92
C THR A 273 19.52 4.08 10.13
N ASN A 274 18.75 3.37 10.96
CA ASN A 274 17.36 3.72 11.26
C ASN A 274 17.27 5.11 11.90
N GLY A 275 16.51 6.03 11.29
CA GLY A 275 16.36 7.42 11.74
C GLY A 275 17.48 8.37 11.29
N GLU A 276 18.47 7.88 10.54
CA GLU A 276 19.55 8.71 10.01
C GLU A 276 19.08 9.49 8.79
N ARG A 277 19.45 10.79 8.78
CA ARG A 277 19.25 11.66 7.62
C ARG A 277 20.57 11.87 6.89
N PHE A 278 20.64 11.39 5.67
CA PHE A 278 21.77 11.59 4.78
C PHE A 278 21.47 12.71 3.78
N CYS A 279 22.43 13.64 3.60
CA CYS A 279 22.34 14.66 2.57
C CYS A 279 23.59 14.66 1.70
N CYS A 280 23.42 14.83 0.40
CA CYS A 280 24.49 14.96 -0.57
C CYS A 280 24.26 16.20 -1.43
N GLU A 281 25.33 16.98 -1.61
CA GLU A 281 25.34 18.12 -2.52
C GLU A 281 26.13 17.80 -3.76
N THR A 282 25.65 18.24 -4.91
CA THR A 282 26.32 18.13 -6.20
C THR A 282 25.94 19.33 -7.06
N LYS A 283 26.80 19.66 -8.01
CA LYS A 283 26.56 20.78 -8.93
C LYS A 283 26.02 20.28 -10.26
N ILE A 284 25.09 21.02 -10.81
CA ILE A 284 24.52 20.80 -12.14
C ILE A 284 24.81 22.03 -13.00
N TYR A 285 24.97 21.81 -14.30
CA TYR A 285 25.19 22.89 -15.27
C TYR A 285 24.28 22.74 -16.50
N LEU A 286 24.04 23.85 -17.19
CA LEU A 286 23.33 23.81 -18.46
C LEU A 286 24.32 23.57 -19.62
N ARG A 287 24.00 22.56 -20.42
CA ARG A 287 24.74 22.29 -21.66
C ARG A 287 24.49 23.44 -22.62
N LEU A 288 25.57 24.08 -23.09
CA LEU A 288 25.51 25.03 -24.19
C LEU A 288 25.09 24.25 -25.44
N ILE A 289 23.88 24.49 -25.93
CA ILE A 289 23.44 24.03 -27.26
C ILE A 289 23.96 25.07 -28.20
N LEU A 290 25.05 24.73 -28.88
CA LEU A 290 25.58 25.51 -30.00
C LEU A 290 24.73 25.28 -31.24
#